data_0c3a91b90ed5d1201914b91b4b5ff61c
#
_entry.id   0c3a91b90ed5d1201914b91b4b5ff61c
#
_cell.length_a   1.000
_cell.length_b   1.000
_cell.length_c   1.000
_cell.angle_alpha   90.00
_cell.angle_beta   90.00
_cell.angle_gamma   90.00
#
_symmetry.space_group_name_H-M   'P 1'
#
loop_
_entity.id
_entity.type
_entity.pdbx_description
1 polymer ?
#
loop_
_entity_poly.entity_id
_entity_poly.type
_entity_poly.pdbx_seq_one_letter_code
_entity_poly.pdbx_strand_id
1 'polypeptide(L)'
;MLCPYCNNDFKKELSRKTKCKNCQNFVFIRSINGIKTPMTEKQKDEYEYILSITPFGIFSIDFLKEAYSEEVSIAHRELKSEFGREPLLNDILWRVLNKKLIQYLSDYKFERFCITKMHMTCVLCNEEKYMQALNIMLDVIILEICGANDINIEFQNKREAFNKALAFISPSVPYWLKKAKLFLKIKDDELKNLFFTRFEQLKQILPIPYNSETIFKGFIKELEKTSI
;
A
#
# COMPACT_ATOMS: atom_id res chain seq x y z
N MET A 1 13.97 -19.93 -12.94
CA MET A 1 12.55 -19.52 -12.86
C MET A 1 11.68 -20.69 -13.28
N LEU A 2 10.68 -21.08 -12.46
CA LEU A 2 9.87 -22.27 -12.69
C LEU A 2 8.61 -21.97 -13.52
N CYS A 3 8.19 -22.94 -14.35
CA CYS A 3 6.93 -22.88 -15.08
C CYS A 3 5.76 -23.10 -14.13
N PRO A 4 4.75 -22.21 -14.07
CA PRO A 4 3.62 -22.33 -13.15
C PRO A 4 2.63 -23.44 -13.51
N TYR A 5 2.79 -24.10 -14.68
CA TYR A 5 1.95 -25.23 -15.10
C TYR A 5 2.58 -26.60 -14.80
N CYS A 6 3.90 -26.74 -14.91
CA CYS A 6 4.55 -28.05 -14.85
C CYS A 6 5.87 -28.05 -14.07
N ASN A 7 6.22 -26.97 -13.38
CA ASN A 7 7.42 -26.78 -12.57
C ASN A 7 8.76 -26.97 -13.33
N ASN A 8 8.73 -27.03 -14.67
CA ASN A 8 9.97 -27.09 -15.45
C ASN A 8 10.80 -25.83 -15.25
N ASP A 9 12.12 -25.98 -15.00
CA ASP A 9 13.00 -24.83 -14.82
C ASP A 9 13.46 -24.29 -16.17
N PHE A 10 13.22 -23.00 -16.39
CA PHE A 10 13.68 -22.26 -17.57
C PHE A 10 15.21 -22.03 -17.59
N LYS A 11 15.93 -22.32 -16.50
CA LYS A 11 17.37 -22.09 -16.33
C LYS A 11 17.81 -20.63 -16.58
N LYS A 12 16.88 -19.72 -16.73
CA LYS A 12 17.09 -18.28 -16.93
C LYS A 12 15.93 -17.49 -16.42
N GLU A 13 16.16 -16.22 -16.18
CA GLU A 13 15.10 -15.26 -15.91
C GLU A 13 14.35 -14.92 -17.19
N LEU A 14 13.02 -14.94 -17.13
CA LEU A 14 12.16 -14.57 -18.22
C LEU A 14 11.74 -13.11 -18.07
N SER A 15 11.69 -12.36 -19.17
CA SER A 15 11.29 -10.95 -19.19
C SER A 15 9.99 -10.68 -19.96
N ARG A 16 9.49 -11.67 -20.68
CA ARG A 16 8.31 -11.56 -21.53
C ARG A 16 7.56 -12.88 -21.62
N LYS A 17 6.35 -12.86 -22.20
CA LYS A 17 5.57 -14.06 -22.54
C LYS A 17 6.47 -15.09 -23.24
N THR A 18 6.51 -16.30 -22.71
CA THR A 18 7.37 -17.38 -23.21
C THR A 18 6.62 -18.70 -23.21
N LYS A 19 6.77 -19.49 -24.27
CA LYS A 19 6.20 -20.83 -24.36
C LYS A 19 7.09 -21.82 -23.62
N CYS A 20 6.54 -22.60 -22.69
CA CYS A 20 7.27 -23.64 -21.99
C CYS A 20 7.57 -24.80 -22.93
N LYS A 21 8.83 -25.22 -23.03
CA LYS A 21 9.25 -26.34 -23.91
C LYS A 21 8.71 -27.69 -23.43
N ASN A 22 8.45 -27.84 -22.13
CA ASN A 22 7.97 -29.09 -21.55
C ASN A 22 6.46 -29.27 -21.72
N CYS A 23 5.65 -28.32 -21.23
CA CYS A 23 4.18 -28.45 -21.28
C CYS A 23 3.51 -27.66 -22.41
N GLN A 24 4.26 -26.95 -23.24
CA GLN A 24 3.81 -26.18 -24.40
C GLN A 24 2.87 -25.00 -24.03
N ASN A 25 2.55 -24.78 -22.77
CA ASN A 25 1.74 -23.65 -22.33
C ASN A 25 2.52 -22.33 -22.37
N PHE A 26 1.80 -21.21 -22.59
CA PHE A 26 2.38 -19.89 -22.49
C PHE A 26 2.47 -19.46 -21.01
N VAL A 27 3.67 -19.07 -20.60
CA VAL A 27 3.95 -18.47 -19.29
C VAL A 27 4.03 -16.97 -19.48
N PHE A 28 3.27 -16.24 -18.68
CA PHE A 28 3.22 -14.78 -18.68
C PHE A 28 4.11 -14.25 -17.55
N ILE A 29 4.83 -13.16 -17.78
CA ILE A 29 5.67 -12.55 -16.78
C ILE A 29 5.05 -11.22 -16.38
N ARG A 30 4.84 -11.01 -15.08
CA ARG A 30 4.41 -9.76 -14.48
C ARG A 30 5.38 -9.37 -13.38
N SER A 31 5.59 -8.07 -13.23
CA SER A 31 6.34 -7.55 -12.09
C SER A 31 5.38 -7.31 -10.94
N ILE A 32 5.56 -8.07 -9.85
CA ILE A 32 4.82 -7.89 -8.60
C ILE A 32 5.83 -7.41 -7.56
N ASN A 33 5.66 -6.22 -7.04
CA ASN A 33 6.59 -5.61 -6.07
C ASN A 33 8.06 -5.63 -6.55
N GLY A 34 8.27 -5.33 -7.84
CA GLY A 34 9.60 -5.36 -8.45
C GLY A 34 10.16 -6.76 -8.78
N ILE A 35 9.47 -7.83 -8.37
CA ILE A 35 9.89 -9.22 -8.61
C ILE A 35 9.19 -9.75 -9.86
N LYS A 36 9.97 -10.24 -10.83
CA LYS A 36 9.41 -10.91 -12.01
C LYS A 36 8.78 -12.24 -11.63
N THR A 37 7.48 -12.32 -11.72
CA THR A 37 6.66 -13.46 -11.32
C THR A 37 6.09 -14.16 -12.55
N PRO A 38 6.40 -15.47 -12.75
CA PRO A 38 5.79 -16.26 -13.82
C PRO A 38 4.36 -16.64 -13.43
N MET A 39 3.43 -16.48 -14.37
CA MET A 39 2.00 -16.70 -14.17
C MET A 39 1.41 -17.58 -15.28
N THR A 40 0.41 -18.36 -14.93
CA THR A 40 -0.52 -18.96 -15.92
C THR A 40 -1.37 -17.86 -16.56
N GLU A 41 -2.06 -18.17 -17.65
CA GLU A 41 -2.99 -17.21 -18.27
C GLU A 41 -4.11 -16.81 -17.30
N LYS A 42 -4.69 -17.76 -16.58
CA LYS A 42 -5.70 -17.51 -15.56
C LYS A 42 -5.19 -16.57 -14.45
N GLN A 43 -4.01 -16.84 -13.89
CA GLN A 43 -3.40 -15.97 -12.86
C GLN A 43 -3.10 -14.57 -13.39
N LYS A 44 -2.67 -14.47 -14.67
CA LYS A 44 -2.46 -13.17 -15.32
C LYS A 44 -3.79 -12.41 -15.44
N ASP A 45 -4.85 -13.07 -15.89
CA ASP A 45 -6.17 -12.44 -16.08
C ASP A 45 -6.78 -12.03 -14.73
N GLU A 46 -6.65 -12.85 -13.69
CA GLU A 46 -7.04 -12.51 -12.31
C GLU A 46 -6.25 -11.30 -11.78
N TYR A 47 -4.93 -11.28 -12.01
CA TYR A 47 -4.08 -10.16 -11.61
C TYR A 47 -4.43 -8.87 -12.35
N GLU A 48 -4.64 -8.93 -13.67
CA GLU A 48 -5.05 -7.78 -14.49
C GLU A 48 -6.46 -7.30 -14.13
N TYR A 49 -7.37 -8.23 -13.79
CA TYR A 49 -8.69 -7.89 -13.26
C TYR A 49 -8.59 -7.14 -11.94
N ILE A 50 -7.82 -7.63 -10.97
CA ILE A 50 -7.57 -6.94 -9.69
C ILE A 50 -6.99 -5.54 -9.96
N LEU A 51 -6.02 -5.42 -10.87
CA LEU A 51 -5.46 -4.12 -11.25
C LEU A 51 -6.47 -3.18 -11.93
N SER A 52 -7.48 -3.73 -12.62
CA SER A 52 -8.51 -2.93 -13.28
C SER A 52 -9.60 -2.45 -12.33
N ILE A 53 -9.95 -3.26 -11.31
CA ILE A 53 -10.96 -2.92 -10.31
C ILE A 53 -10.43 -1.90 -9.31
N THR A 54 -9.16 -2.04 -8.91
CA THR A 54 -8.52 -1.05 -8.03
C THR A 54 -7.62 -0.16 -8.88
N PRO A 55 -8.00 1.10 -9.16
CA PRO A 55 -7.21 2.02 -9.99
C PRO A 55 -5.75 2.09 -9.57
N PHE A 56 -5.46 1.71 -8.33
CA PHE A 56 -4.14 1.78 -7.71
C PHE A 56 -3.50 0.41 -7.46
N GLY A 57 -4.20 -0.72 -7.71
CA GLY A 57 -3.63 -2.08 -7.63
C GLY A 57 -3.09 -2.48 -6.27
N ILE A 58 -3.73 -2.03 -5.16
CA ILE A 58 -3.19 -2.25 -3.82
C ILE A 58 -3.53 -3.67 -3.33
N PHE A 59 -4.65 -3.83 -2.69
CA PHE A 59 -5.14 -5.12 -2.20
C PHE A 59 -6.64 -5.22 -2.52
N SER A 60 -7.17 -6.43 -2.63
CA SER A 60 -8.62 -6.59 -2.74
C SER A 60 -9.28 -6.47 -1.36
N ILE A 61 -10.56 -6.10 -1.34
CA ILE A 61 -11.38 -6.10 -0.11
C ILE A 61 -11.46 -7.51 0.47
N ASP A 62 -11.52 -8.55 -0.36
CA ASP A 62 -11.54 -9.94 0.09
C ASP A 62 -10.25 -10.33 0.80
N PHE A 63 -9.09 -9.87 0.30
CA PHE A 63 -7.82 -10.04 1.00
C PHE A 63 -7.86 -9.42 2.40
N LEU A 64 -8.38 -8.20 2.54
CA LEU A 64 -8.50 -7.53 3.85
C LEU A 64 -9.47 -8.28 4.78
N LYS A 65 -10.58 -8.77 4.25
CA LYS A 65 -11.54 -9.60 5.01
C LYS A 65 -10.90 -10.87 5.56
N GLU A 66 -10.07 -11.53 4.76
CA GLU A 66 -9.32 -12.72 5.21
C GLU A 66 -8.23 -12.36 6.22
N ALA A 67 -7.41 -11.36 5.91
CA ALA A 67 -6.29 -10.94 6.74
C ALA A 67 -6.71 -10.48 8.15
N TYR A 68 -7.94 -9.98 8.29
CA TYR A 68 -8.52 -9.48 9.53
C TYR A 68 -9.77 -10.25 9.96
N SER A 69 -9.89 -11.53 9.63
CA SER A 69 -11.12 -12.31 9.77
C SER A 69 -11.71 -12.34 11.19
N GLU A 70 -10.85 -12.43 12.22
CA GLU A 70 -11.27 -12.41 13.62
C GLU A 70 -11.81 -11.03 14.02
N GLU A 71 -11.04 -9.97 13.75
CA GLU A 71 -11.42 -8.59 14.06
C GLU A 71 -12.65 -8.14 13.27
N VAL A 72 -12.79 -8.58 12.03
CA VAL A 72 -13.96 -8.36 11.18
C VAL A 72 -15.20 -8.96 11.84
N SER A 73 -15.11 -10.19 12.36
CA SER A 73 -16.22 -10.86 13.04
C SER A 73 -16.64 -10.14 14.34
N ILE A 74 -15.68 -9.58 15.07
CA ILE A 74 -15.93 -8.80 16.28
C ILE A 74 -16.59 -7.47 15.91
N ALA A 75 -15.98 -6.71 15.00
CA ALA A 75 -16.47 -5.40 14.58
C ALA A 75 -17.85 -5.47 13.93
N HIS A 76 -18.14 -6.54 13.17
CA HIS A 76 -19.49 -6.80 12.63
C HIS A 76 -20.55 -6.85 13.74
N ARG A 77 -20.30 -7.66 14.80
CA ARG A 77 -21.24 -7.77 15.92
C ARG A 77 -21.41 -6.45 16.67
N GLU A 78 -20.32 -5.72 16.90
CA GLU A 78 -20.35 -4.41 17.54
C GLU A 78 -21.20 -3.42 16.75
N LEU A 79 -20.91 -3.25 15.44
CA LEU A 79 -21.65 -2.33 14.57
C LEU A 79 -23.12 -2.71 14.43
N LYS A 80 -23.43 -4.01 14.31
CA LYS A 80 -24.81 -4.50 14.25
C LYS A 80 -25.58 -4.17 15.53
N SER A 81 -24.94 -4.34 16.69
CA SER A 81 -25.54 -3.99 17.98
C SER A 81 -25.71 -2.47 18.13
N GLU A 82 -24.71 -1.68 17.70
CA GLU A 82 -24.72 -0.21 17.81
C GLU A 82 -25.78 0.45 16.93
N PHE A 83 -25.93 -0.02 15.69
CA PHE A 83 -26.79 0.64 14.68
C PHE A 83 -28.12 -0.10 14.42
N GLY A 84 -28.33 -1.28 14.97
CA GLY A 84 -29.55 -2.07 14.79
C GLY A 84 -29.81 -2.56 13.37
N ARG A 85 -28.81 -2.50 12.49
CA ARG A 85 -28.88 -2.93 11.08
C ARG A 85 -27.64 -3.72 10.68
N GLU A 86 -27.72 -4.44 9.56
CA GLU A 86 -26.57 -5.14 8.99
C GLU A 86 -25.54 -4.12 8.49
N PRO A 87 -24.29 -4.14 9.01
CA PRO A 87 -23.25 -3.21 8.58
C PRO A 87 -22.67 -3.62 7.21
N LEU A 88 -22.25 -2.64 6.43
CA LEU A 88 -21.51 -2.90 5.19
C LEU A 88 -20.07 -3.37 5.50
N LEU A 89 -19.52 -4.21 4.64
CA LEU A 89 -18.16 -4.73 4.81
C LEU A 89 -17.11 -3.60 4.91
N ASN A 90 -17.28 -2.53 4.13
CA ASN A 90 -16.39 -1.37 4.20
C ASN A 90 -16.43 -0.67 5.56
N ASP A 91 -17.62 -0.53 6.16
CA ASP A 91 -17.77 0.06 7.50
C ASP A 91 -17.07 -0.80 8.55
N ILE A 92 -17.20 -2.13 8.43
CA ILE A 92 -16.56 -3.11 9.33
C ILE A 92 -15.04 -3.00 9.21
N LEU A 93 -14.51 -3.07 7.98
CA LEU A 93 -13.06 -2.96 7.71
C LEU A 93 -12.52 -1.60 8.19
N TRP A 94 -13.26 -0.52 7.93
CA TRP A 94 -12.87 0.82 8.38
C TRP A 94 -12.77 0.90 9.92
N ARG A 95 -13.72 0.30 10.64
CA ARG A 95 -13.71 0.19 12.11
C ARG A 95 -12.47 -0.59 12.60
N VAL A 96 -12.19 -1.74 11.98
CA VAL A 96 -11.03 -2.59 12.32
C VAL A 96 -9.72 -1.84 12.11
N LEU A 97 -9.55 -1.24 10.91
CA LEU A 97 -8.33 -0.54 10.54
C LEU A 97 -8.09 0.70 11.42
N ASN A 98 -9.14 1.46 11.76
CA ASN A 98 -9.00 2.59 12.69
C ASN A 98 -8.56 2.15 14.09
N LYS A 99 -9.15 1.08 14.65
CA LYS A 99 -8.72 0.52 15.94
C LYS A 99 -7.22 0.15 15.91
N LYS A 100 -6.78 -0.55 14.85
CA LYS A 100 -5.37 -0.92 14.66
C LYS A 100 -4.46 0.30 14.48
N LEU A 101 -4.91 1.29 13.71
CA LEU A 101 -4.14 2.52 13.49
C LEU A 101 -3.86 3.25 14.81
N ILE A 102 -4.88 3.41 15.66
CA ILE A 102 -4.74 4.03 16.99
C ILE A 102 -3.81 3.20 17.87
N GLN A 103 -3.99 1.88 17.90
CA GLN A 103 -3.14 0.97 18.66
C GLN A 103 -1.67 1.10 18.23
N TYR A 104 -1.37 0.97 16.92
CA TYR A 104 0.01 1.04 16.43
C TYR A 104 0.65 2.41 16.66
N LEU A 105 -0.14 3.49 16.60
CA LEU A 105 0.34 4.82 16.96
C LEU A 105 0.72 4.89 18.44
N SER A 106 -0.12 4.36 19.33
CA SER A 106 0.13 4.32 20.78
C SER A 106 1.32 3.45 21.15
N ASP A 107 1.50 2.33 20.41
CA ASP A 107 2.58 1.36 20.65
C ASP A 107 3.87 1.72 19.90
N TYR A 108 3.91 2.87 19.21
CA TYR A 108 5.05 3.32 18.38
C TYR A 108 5.47 2.29 17.31
N LYS A 109 4.49 1.58 16.72
CA LYS A 109 4.65 0.62 15.64
C LYS A 109 4.41 1.29 14.29
N PHE A 110 5.32 2.16 13.87
CA PHE A 110 5.11 3.04 12.71
C PHE A 110 5.17 2.32 11.37
N GLU A 111 5.89 1.22 11.26
CA GLU A 111 5.86 0.37 10.06
C GLU A 111 4.46 -0.25 9.89
N ARG A 112 3.91 -0.83 10.96
CA ARG A 112 2.55 -1.38 10.97
C ARG A 112 1.48 -0.31 10.77
N PHE A 113 1.72 0.88 11.29
CA PHE A 113 0.87 2.05 11.06
C PHE A 113 0.82 2.39 9.56
N CYS A 114 1.96 2.41 8.84
CA CYS A 114 2.01 2.63 7.39
C CYS A 114 1.26 1.55 6.62
N ILE A 115 1.48 0.26 6.94
CA ILE A 115 0.77 -0.86 6.33
C ILE A 115 -0.75 -0.72 6.52
N THR A 116 -1.17 -0.34 7.73
CA THR A 116 -2.61 -0.15 8.02
C THR A 116 -3.19 1.01 7.20
N LYS A 117 -2.46 2.11 7.03
CA LYS A 117 -2.87 3.20 6.14
C LYS A 117 -3.01 2.74 4.68
N MET A 118 -2.11 1.89 4.20
CA MET A 118 -2.23 1.29 2.87
C MET A 118 -3.52 0.45 2.75
N HIS A 119 -3.87 -0.34 3.76
CA HIS A 119 -5.12 -1.09 3.78
C HIS A 119 -6.35 -0.17 3.79
N MET A 120 -6.31 0.96 4.51
CA MET A 120 -7.39 1.97 4.47
C MET A 120 -7.56 2.58 3.07
N THR A 121 -6.46 2.75 2.32
CA THR A 121 -6.53 3.21 0.93
C THR A 121 -7.35 2.25 0.08
N CYS A 122 -7.26 0.93 0.31
CA CYS A 122 -8.07 -0.06 -0.42
C CYS A 122 -9.57 0.11 -0.16
N VAL A 123 -9.95 0.32 1.11
CA VAL A 123 -11.36 0.55 1.46
C VAL A 123 -11.89 1.82 0.79
N LEU A 124 -11.11 2.90 0.81
CA LEU A 124 -11.48 4.16 0.15
C LEU A 124 -11.59 4.02 -1.38
N CYS A 125 -10.68 3.27 -2.00
CA CYS A 125 -10.77 2.99 -3.45
C CYS A 125 -12.02 2.17 -3.79
N ASN A 126 -12.40 1.21 -2.94
CA ASN A 126 -13.63 0.45 -3.12
C ASN A 126 -14.91 1.29 -2.98
N GLU A 127 -14.80 2.41 -2.27
CA GLU A 127 -15.87 3.41 -2.13
C GLU A 127 -15.76 4.57 -3.13
N GLU A 128 -14.87 4.46 -4.12
CA GLU A 128 -14.58 5.50 -5.12
C GLU A 128 -14.11 6.85 -4.52
N LYS A 129 -13.64 6.84 -3.28
CA LYS A 129 -13.13 8.01 -2.56
C LYS A 129 -11.64 8.26 -2.87
N TYR A 130 -11.30 8.36 -4.15
CA TYR A 130 -9.93 8.35 -4.65
C TYR A 130 -9.05 9.51 -4.15
N MET A 131 -9.62 10.71 -3.95
CA MET A 131 -8.85 11.83 -3.38
C MET A 131 -8.46 11.58 -1.92
N GLN A 132 -9.34 10.95 -1.15
CA GLN A 132 -9.02 10.57 0.23
C GLN A 132 -7.98 9.46 0.26
N ALA A 133 -8.10 8.49 -0.64
CA ALA A 133 -7.11 7.43 -0.84
C ALA A 133 -5.73 8.02 -1.17
N LEU A 134 -5.65 8.98 -2.10
CA LEU A 134 -4.41 9.68 -2.45
C LEU A 134 -3.79 10.39 -1.24
N ASN A 135 -4.57 11.06 -0.41
CA ASN A 135 -4.08 11.71 0.80
C ASN A 135 -3.45 10.71 1.78
N ILE A 136 -4.07 9.54 1.97
CA ILE A 136 -3.49 8.47 2.81
C ILE A 136 -2.20 7.92 2.18
N MET A 137 -2.14 7.77 0.86
CA MET A 137 -0.92 7.33 0.17
C MET A 137 0.22 8.34 0.29
N LEU A 138 -0.09 9.64 0.29
CA LEU A 138 0.90 10.69 0.58
C LEU A 138 1.43 10.57 2.01
N ASP A 139 0.58 10.25 2.98
CA ASP A 139 1.04 9.98 4.35
C ASP A 139 2.04 8.82 4.37
N VAL A 140 1.71 7.71 3.70
CA VAL A 140 2.59 6.52 3.67
C VAL A 140 3.95 6.86 3.07
N ILE A 141 4.00 7.47 1.88
CA ILE A 141 5.29 7.80 1.25
C ILE A 141 6.11 8.79 2.08
N ILE A 142 5.46 9.76 2.73
CA ILE A 142 6.13 10.70 3.63
C ILE A 142 6.80 9.94 4.79
N LEU A 143 6.07 9.03 5.42
CA LEU A 143 6.57 8.25 6.55
C LEU A 143 7.69 7.30 6.13
N GLU A 144 7.56 6.61 4.99
CA GLU A 144 8.60 5.74 4.43
C GLU A 144 9.89 6.53 4.12
N ILE A 145 9.79 7.71 3.50
CA ILE A 145 10.95 8.58 3.24
C ILE A 145 11.57 9.10 4.54
N CYS A 146 10.78 9.33 5.56
CA CYS A 146 11.26 9.71 6.88
C CYS A 146 11.94 8.54 7.62
N GLY A 147 11.84 7.31 7.11
CA GLY A 147 12.38 6.12 7.75
C GLY A 147 11.61 5.75 9.00
N ALA A 148 10.27 5.72 8.90
CA ALA A 148 9.40 5.29 9.99
C ALA A 148 9.65 3.83 10.36
N ASN A 149 9.95 3.56 11.61
CA ASN A 149 10.27 2.23 12.12
C ASN A 149 9.45 1.90 13.37
N ASP A 150 9.25 0.60 13.58
CA ASP A 150 8.76 0.10 14.85
C ASP A 150 9.84 0.26 15.92
N ILE A 151 9.51 0.92 17.03
CA ILE A 151 10.42 1.06 18.16
C ILE A 151 9.85 0.42 19.41
N ASN A 152 10.75 -0.03 20.29
CA ASN A 152 10.41 -0.37 21.66
C ASN A 152 10.81 0.78 22.58
N ILE A 153 9.81 1.49 23.15
CA ILE A 153 10.03 2.71 23.97
C ILE A 153 10.86 2.41 25.23
N GLU A 154 10.81 1.19 25.75
CA GLU A 154 11.59 0.80 26.93
C GLU A 154 13.10 0.89 26.67
N PHE A 155 13.53 0.75 25.42
CA PHE A 155 14.93 0.68 25.02
C PHE A 155 15.39 1.80 24.08
N GLN A 156 14.47 2.58 23.49
CA GLN A 156 14.78 3.53 22.43
C GLN A 156 14.12 4.90 22.63
N ASN A 157 14.79 5.94 22.16
CA ASN A 157 14.22 7.28 22.18
C ASN A 157 13.17 7.44 21.06
N LYS A 158 12.07 8.15 21.32
CA LYS A 158 11.01 8.46 20.34
C LYS A 158 11.53 9.07 19.03
N ARG A 159 12.66 9.79 19.06
CA ARG A 159 13.29 10.36 17.85
C ARG A 159 13.88 9.30 16.93
N GLU A 160 14.22 8.12 17.45
CA GLU A 160 14.75 7.00 16.68
C GLU A 160 13.68 6.31 15.83
N ALA A 161 12.39 6.58 16.11
CA ALA A 161 11.28 6.13 15.30
C ALA A 161 11.32 6.62 13.85
N PHE A 162 12.11 7.66 13.57
CA PHE A 162 12.29 8.24 12.24
C PHE A 162 13.77 8.34 11.90
N ASN A 163 14.29 7.34 11.21
CA ASN A 163 15.69 7.26 10.82
C ASN A 163 15.83 7.05 9.30
N LYS A 164 16.22 8.10 8.59
CA LYS A 164 16.41 8.04 7.12
C LYS A 164 17.41 6.98 6.64
N ALA A 165 18.36 6.59 7.47
CA ALA A 165 19.31 5.52 7.12
C ALA A 165 18.62 4.16 7.04
N LEU A 166 17.47 4.00 7.68
CA LEU A 166 16.64 2.81 7.66
C LEU A 166 15.40 2.96 6.75
N ALA A 167 15.31 4.09 6.01
CA ALA A 167 14.19 4.34 5.13
C ALA A 167 14.07 3.24 4.08
N PHE A 168 12.94 2.56 4.09
CA PHE A 168 12.55 1.61 3.07
C PHE A 168 11.30 2.15 2.37
N ILE A 169 11.43 2.42 1.08
CA ILE A 169 10.32 2.88 0.27
C ILE A 169 9.80 1.69 -0.52
N SER A 170 8.59 1.27 -0.20
CA SER A 170 7.92 0.21 -0.95
C SER A 170 7.76 0.63 -2.41
N PRO A 171 8.31 -0.11 -3.39
CA PRO A 171 8.25 0.27 -4.82
C PRO A 171 6.81 0.42 -5.34
N SER A 172 5.85 -0.22 -4.68
CA SER A 172 4.42 -0.12 -5.01
C SER A 172 3.86 1.27 -4.72
N VAL A 173 4.29 1.94 -3.65
CA VAL A 173 3.71 3.23 -3.23
C VAL A 173 3.95 4.36 -4.26
N PRO A 174 5.16 4.64 -4.75
CA PRO A 174 5.36 5.61 -5.82
C PRO A 174 4.62 5.26 -7.13
N TYR A 175 4.54 3.97 -7.46
CA TYR A 175 3.78 3.48 -8.61
C TYR A 175 2.29 3.83 -8.50
N TRP A 176 1.69 3.60 -7.35
CA TRP A 176 0.30 3.94 -7.09
C TRP A 176 0.05 5.44 -7.11
N LEU A 177 0.93 6.22 -6.49
CA LEU A 177 0.84 7.68 -6.50
C LEU A 177 0.86 8.24 -7.91
N LYS A 178 1.72 7.72 -8.78
CA LYS A 178 1.72 8.11 -10.20
C LYS A 178 0.42 7.74 -10.90
N LYS A 179 -0.09 6.52 -10.70
CA LYS A 179 -1.40 6.11 -11.27
C LYS A 179 -2.53 6.98 -10.76
N ALA A 180 -2.57 7.23 -9.45
CA ALA A 180 -3.58 8.09 -8.83
C ALA A 180 -3.53 9.51 -9.40
N LYS A 181 -2.33 10.09 -9.53
CA LYS A 181 -2.14 11.40 -10.14
C LYS A 181 -2.69 11.47 -11.55
N LEU A 182 -2.40 10.46 -12.40
CA LEU A 182 -2.89 10.40 -13.78
C LEU A 182 -4.42 10.23 -13.82
N PHE A 183 -4.95 9.31 -13.03
CA PHE A 183 -6.37 9.01 -12.97
C PHE A 183 -7.19 10.23 -12.51
N LEU A 184 -6.72 10.91 -11.46
CA LEU A 184 -7.36 12.11 -10.91
C LEU A 184 -7.01 13.40 -11.67
N LYS A 185 -6.12 13.31 -12.68
CA LYS A 185 -5.65 14.46 -13.49
C LYS A 185 -5.02 15.58 -12.66
N ILE A 186 -4.32 15.21 -11.58
CA ILE A 186 -3.69 16.16 -10.66
C ILE A 186 -2.43 16.74 -11.29
N LYS A 187 -2.30 18.06 -11.28
CA LYS A 187 -1.11 18.78 -11.74
C LYS A 187 0.03 18.70 -10.73
N ASP A 188 1.26 18.96 -11.18
CA ASP A 188 2.45 18.89 -10.31
C ASP A 188 2.38 19.86 -9.13
N ASP A 189 1.92 21.10 -9.36
CA ASP A 189 1.77 22.10 -8.31
C ASP A 189 0.68 21.71 -7.29
N GLU A 190 -0.39 21.11 -7.75
CA GLU A 190 -1.46 20.59 -6.88
C GLU A 190 -0.95 19.43 -6.03
N LEU A 191 -0.23 18.47 -6.62
CA LEU A 191 0.38 17.36 -5.88
C LEU A 191 1.40 17.87 -4.85
N LYS A 192 2.19 18.89 -5.22
CA LYS A 192 3.13 19.56 -4.32
C LYS A 192 2.41 20.17 -3.12
N ASN A 193 1.33 20.91 -3.33
CA ASN A 193 0.55 21.53 -2.27
C ASN A 193 -0.10 20.48 -1.36
N LEU A 194 -0.66 19.41 -1.92
CA LEU A 194 -1.19 18.29 -1.16
C LEU A 194 -0.10 17.65 -0.29
N PHE A 195 1.09 17.41 -0.86
CA PHE A 195 2.22 16.84 -0.11
C PHE A 195 2.59 17.69 1.10
N PHE A 196 2.78 19.01 0.92
CA PHE A 196 3.14 19.89 2.03
C PHE A 196 2.04 19.94 3.08
N THR A 197 0.78 20.03 2.68
CA THR A 197 -0.35 20.00 3.60
C THR A 197 -0.35 18.72 4.44
N ARG A 198 -0.17 17.54 3.80
CA ARG A 198 -0.12 16.25 4.49
C ARG A 198 1.08 16.14 5.42
N PHE A 199 2.25 16.62 4.98
CA PHE A 199 3.46 16.62 5.80
C PHE A 199 3.27 17.41 7.10
N GLU A 200 2.74 18.63 7.02
CA GLU A 200 2.50 19.46 8.22
C GLU A 200 1.44 18.85 9.15
N GLN A 201 0.38 18.23 8.59
CA GLN A 201 -0.59 17.49 9.42
C GLN A 201 0.03 16.29 10.14
N LEU A 202 0.88 15.52 9.47
CA LEU A 202 1.60 14.41 10.10
C LEU A 202 2.55 14.90 11.19
N LYS A 203 3.25 16.00 10.98
CA LYS A 203 4.19 16.57 11.93
C LYS A 203 3.52 17.09 13.21
N GLN A 204 2.23 17.43 13.17
CA GLN A 204 1.46 17.80 14.36
C GLN A 204 1.21 16.60 15.29
N ILE A 205 1.14 15.39 14.77
CA ILE A 205 0.79 14.17 15.52
C ILE A 205 1.97 13.21 15.71
N LEU A 206 3.04 13.37 14.92
CA LEU A 206 4.20 12.49 14.92
C LEU A 206 5.49 13.29 15.13
N PRO A 207 6.49 12.76 15.87
CA PRO A 207 7.73 13.43 16.15
C PRO A 207 8.71 13.40 14.96
N ILE A 208 8.26 13.79 13.77
CA ILE A 208 9.06 13.81 12.55
C ILE A 208 10.15 14.89 12.66
N PRO A 209 11.45 14.53 12.64
CA PRO A 209 12.54 15.48 12.89
C PRO A 209 13.00 16.24 11.64
N TYR A 210 12.37 16.00 10.49
CA TYR A 210 12.78 16.54 9.20
C TYR A 210 11.94 17.75 8.78
N ASN A 211 12.47 18.55 7.84
CA ASN A 211 11.71 19.61 7.19
C ASN A 211 11.03 19.08 5.90
N SER A 212 9.93 19.70 5.53
CA SER A 212 9.10 19.31 4.40
C SER A 212 9.85 19.37 3.05
N GLU A 213 10.69 20.36 2.82
CA GLU A 213 11.45 20.53 1.57
C GLU A 213 12.43 19.36 1.35
N THR A 214 13.10 18.90 2.40
CA THR A 214 14.03 17.77 2.30
C THR A 214 13.31 16.48 1.98
N ILE A 215 12.13 16.27 2.57
CA ILE A 215 11.31 15.08 2.32
C ILE A 215 10.67 15.16 0.93
N PHE A 216 10.22 16.34 0.50
CA PHE A 216 9.68 16.54 -0.83
C PHE A 216 10.70 16.24 -1.94
N LYS A 217 11.97 16.65 -1.78
CA LYS A 217 13.04 16.27 -2.73
C LYS A 217 13.21 14.75 -2.83
N GLY A 218 13.13 14.04 -1.71
CA GLY A 218 13.12 12.57 -1.67
C GLY A 218 11.92 11.99 -2.42
N PHE A 219 10.73 12.53 -2.18
CA PHE A 219 9.49 12.13 -2.84
C PHE A 219 9.55 12.25 -4.37
N ILE A 220 9.98 13.40 -4.88
CA ILE A 220 10.14 13.60 -6.34
C ILE A 220 11.12 12.59 -6.93
N LYS A 221 12.28 12.38 -6.28
CA LYS A 221 13.27 11.39 -6.72
C LYS A 221 12.70 9.98 -6.82
N GLU A 222 11.86 9.56 -5.88
CA GLU A 222 11.22 8.24 -5.93
C GLU A 222 10.15 8.16 -7.04
N LEU A 223 9.39 9.22 -7.25
CA LEU A 223 8.47 9.28 -8.38
C LEU A 223 9.22 9.19 -9.73
N GLU A 224 10.32 9.89 -9.90
CA GLU A 224 11.12 9.88 -11.14
C GLU A 224 11.68 8.50 -11.47
N LYS A 225 12.15 7.75 -10.47
CA LYS A 225 12.66 6.37 -10.64
C LYS A 225 11.59 5.36 -11.07
N THR A 226 10.34 5.66 -10.84
CA THR A 226 9.23 4.73 -11.06
C THR A 226 8.73 4.84 -12.49
N SER A 227 8.81 3.78 -13.28
CA SER A 227 8.17 3.68 -14.60
C SER A 227 6.72 3.20 -14.45
N ILE A 228 5.82 3.76 -15.25
CA ILE A 228 4.43 3.33 -15.39
C ILE A 228 4.30 2.50 -16.66
#